data_47f7197dc54fb4e1d5dab0d46e18f5f8
#
_entry.id   47f7197dc54fb4e1d5dab0d46e18f5f8
#
_cell.length_a   1.000
_cell.length_b   1.000
_cell.length_c   1.000
_cell.angle_alpha   90.00
_cell.angle_beta   90.00
_cell.angle_gamma   90.00
#
_symmetry.space_group_name_H-M   'P 1'
#
loop_
_entity.id
_entity.type
_entity.pdbx_description
1 polymer ?
#
loop_
_entity_poly.entity_id
_entity_poly.type
_entity_poly.pdbx_seq_one_letter_code
_entity_poly.pdbx_strand_id
1 'polypeptide(L)'
;MREGFVANNSLRLVEPLVAPYLGAASDGDDIVILMPDLSDELIAWAGPTPVPLVGPATLDSIIDAIARLHAMRWADYRPTSIDWGWPWCPLRDRLLLLSRPAAERYRADGLPVADGLLADWDAFDRVATAAARELVADLAADPSPLIAALGQLPATGLHGDLRLGHVALFDDGRVALIGWGLMTLAPVAVELGWLLASNSAILPIGPEEVLDRYGTSAWRAAREPLRLSVAWSDRGAANEPITLPTRGLGKTIGDWDAQADLAWIVGLLLRGWRKGADVEAGAVTGSGVSAADDLALWSERALEAAARRF
;
A
#
# COMPACT_ATOMS: atom_id res chain seq x y z
N MET A 1 -10.04 2.38 -14.66
CA MET A 1 -9.41 3.60 -15.24
C MET A 1 -7.96 3.79 -14.81
N ARG A 2 -7.59 3.81 -13.50
CA ARG A 2 -6.21 4.06 -13.03
C ARG A 2 -5.22 3.00 -13.51
N GLU A 3 -5.55 1.72 -13.41
CA GLU A 3 -4.69 0.63 -13.88
C GLU A 3 -4.49 0.67 -15.40
N GLY A 4 -5.56 0.92 -16.17
CA GLY A 4 -5.46 1.12 -17.62
C GLY A 4 -4.60 2.33 -17.97
N PHE A 5 -4.64 3.40 -17.16
CA PHE A 5 -3.74 4.53 -17.32
C PHE A 5 -2.28 4.12 -17.09
N VAL A 6 -2.00 3.35 -16.03
CA VAL A 6 -0.66 2.80 -15.74
C VAL A 6 -0.18 1.93 -16.91
N ALA A 7 -1.04 1.05 -17.41
CA ALA A 7 -0.71 0.17 -18.54
C ALA A 7 -0.40 0.93 -19.85
N ASN A 8 -1.12 2.01 -20.16
CA ASN A 8 -0.96 2.76 -21.41
C ASN A 8 0.11 3.86 -21.36
N ASN A 9 0.28 4.52 -20.22
CA ASN A 9 1.15 5.69 -20.10
C ASN A 9 2.51 5.36 -19.49
N SER A 10 2.76 4.05 -19.40
CA SER A 10 4.08 3.63 -19.09
C SER A 10 4.65 4.26 -17.83
N LEU A 11 4.28 3.71 -16.77
CA LEU A 11 5.29 3.39 -15.80
C LEU A 11 6.39 2.49 -16.44
N ARG A 12 6.52 2.52 -17.77
CA ARG A 12 7.72 2.06 -18.51
C ARG A 12 9.01 2.65 -17.92
N LEU A 13 8.84 3.71 -17.15
CA LEU A 13 9.92 4.40 -16.44
C LEU A 13 10.25 3.73 -15.09
N VAL A 14 9.44 2.80 -14.60
CA VAL A 14 9.61 2.16 -13.28
C VAL A 14 9.97 0.68 -13.43
N GLU A 15 10.58 0.30 -14.54
CA GLU A 15 11.17 -1.04 -14.53
C GLU A 15 12.25 -1.11 -13.42
N PRO A 16 12.16 -2.11 -12.56
CA PRO A 16 11.37 -3.33 -12.66
C PRO A 16 10.05 -3.36 -11.87
N LEU A 17 9.59 -2.25 -11.29
CA LEU A 17 8.51 -2.22 -10.29
C LEU A 17 7.10 -2.29 -10.86
N VAL A 18 6.91 -2.24 -12.16
CA VAL A 18 5.60 -2.37 -12.81
C VAL A 18 5.57 -3.66 -13.62
N ALA A 19 4.45 -4.38 -13.52
CA ALA A 19 4.25 -5.56 -14.34
C ALA A 19 4.38 -5.21 -15.83
N PRO A 20 4.85 -6.15 -16.65
CA PRO A 20 5.05 -5.92 -18.08
C PRO A 20 3.71 -5.88 -18.81
N TYR A 21 2.95 -4.79 -18.66
CA TYR A 21 1.72 -4.58 -19.41
C TYR A 21 1.99 -4.55 -20.92
N LEU A 22 1.22 -5.33 -21.68
CA LEU A 22 1.30 -5.36 -23.14
C LEU A 22 0.44 -4.28 -23.78
N GLY A 23 -0.58 -3.80 -23.09
CA GLY A 23 -1.43 -2.70 -23.50
C GLY A 23 -2.72 -2.59 -22.68
N ALA A 24 -3.45 -1.51 -22.90
CA ALA A 24 -4.80 -1.33 -22.40
C ALA A 24 -5.66 -0.59 -23.40
N ALA A 25 -6.95 -0.91 -23.44
CA ALA A 25 -7.94 -0.25 -24.27
C ALA A 25 -9.21 0.02 -23.46
N SER A 26 -10.00 1.00 -23.88
CA SER A 26 -11.33 1.26 -23.31
C SER A 26 -12.41 0.79 -24.28
N ASP A 27 -13.48 0.20 -23.74
CA ASP A 27 -14.72 -0.12 -24.43
C ASP A 27 -15.88 0.45 -23.59
N GLY A 28 -16.38 1.60 -23.98
CA GLY A 28 -17.31 2.38 -23.17
C GLY A 28 -16.71 2.75 -21.82
N ASP A 29 -17.34 2.32 -20.71
CA ASP A 29 -16.88 2.55 -19.35
C ASP A 29 -15.90 1.47 -18.85
N ASP A 30 -15.72 0.41 -19.63
CA ASP A 30 -14.83 -0.70 -19.30
C ASP A 30 -13.40 -0.44 -19.76
N ILE A 31 -12.44 -0.97 -19.02
CA ILE A 31 -11.02 -0.95 -19.34
C ILE A 31 -10.54 -2.41 -19.46
N VAL A 32 -10.03 -2.74 -20.64
CA VAL A 32 -9.38 -4.03 -20.91
C VAL A 32 -7.88 -3.86 -20.83
N ILE A 33 -7.23 -4.67 -20.00
CA ILE A 33 -5.78 -4.66 -19.82
C ILE A 33 -5.23 -6.00 -20.32
N LEU A 34 -4.24 -5.94 -21.18
CA LEU A 34 -3.50 -7.11 -21.65
C LEU A 34 -2.14 -7.15 -20.94
N MET A 35 -1.86 -8.27 -20.30
CA MET A 35 -0.60 -8.52 -19.61
C MET A 35 -0.19 -9.99 -19.77
N PRO A 36 1.08 -10.36 -19.60
CA PRO A 36 1.48 -11.75 -19.50
C PRO A 36 0.78 -12.47 -18.34
N ASP A 37 0.68 -13.78 -18.43
CA ASP A 37 0.33 -14.59 -17.27
C ASP A 37 1.46 -14.50 -16.23
N LEU A 38 1.14 -14.04 -15.05
CA LEU A 38 2.05 -13.89 -13.92
C LEU A 38 1.71 -14.86 -12.78
N SER A 39 0.94 -15.92 -13.07
CA SER A 39 0.46 -16.84 -12.04
C SER A 39 1.58 -17.52 -11.27
N ASP A 40 2.72 -17.75 -11.90
CA ASP A 40 3.90 -18.39 -11.30
C ASP A 40 4.74 -17.40 -10.48
N GLU A 41 4.69 -16.10 -10.79
CA GLU A 41 5.47 -15.04 -10.15
C GLU A 41 4.71 -14.37 -9.00
N LEU A 42 3.37 -14.35 -9.04
CA LEU A 42 2.58 -13.71 -8.01
C LEU A 42 2.66 -14.46 -6.68
N ILE A 43 2.84 -13.71 -5.60
CA ILE A 43 2.72 -14.25 -4.24
C ILE A 43 1.25 -14.58 -3.99
N ALA A 44 0.90 -15.85 -4.16
CA ALA A 44 -0.46 -16.32 -3.98
C ALA A 44 -0.81 -16.46 -2.49
N TRP A 45 -2.06 -16.20 -2.14
CA TRP A 45 -2.62 -16.59 -0.84
C TRP A 45 -2.93 -18.10 -0.87
N ALA A 46 -2.12 -18.89 -0.18
CA ALA A 46 -2.18 -20.36 -0.28
C ALA A 46 -3.18 -21.05 0.64
N GLY A 47 -4.19 -20.35 1.20
CA GLY A 47 -5.26 -21.00 1.99
C GLY A 47 -5.40 -20.52 3.44
N PRO A 48 -6.20 -21.22 4.28
CA PRO A 48 -6.60 -20.74 5.61
C PRO A 48 -5.52 -20.88 6.68
N THR A 49 -4.43 -21.58 6.41
CA THR A 49 -3.34 -21.74 7.38
C THR A 49 -2.35 -20.61 7.19
N PRO A 50 -2.11 -19.78 8.22
CA PRO A 50 -1.11 -18.72 8.14
C PRO A 50 0.28 -19.35 8.06
N VAL A 51 0.84 -19.40 6.88
CA VAL A 51 2.24 -19.77 6.66
C VAL A 51 2.90 -18.56 6.04
N PRO A 52 4.08 -18.12 6.49
CA PRO A 52 4.81 -17.08 5.80
C PRO A 52 4.96 -17.45 4.33
N LEU A 53 4.37 -16.67 3.43
CA LEU A 53 4.48 -16.91 1.98
C LEU A 53 5.84 -16.53 1.43
N VAL A 54 6.59 -15.71 2.18
CA VAL A 54 7.92 -15.24 1.80
C VAL A 54 8.89 -15.41 2.97
N GLY A 55 10.12 -15.79 2.67
CA GLY A 55 11.18 -15.77 3.67
C GLY A 55 11.65 -14.34 3.97
N PRO A 56 12.40 -14.13 5.08
CA PRO A 56 12.88 -12.81 5.47
C PRO A 56 13.70 -12.10 4.38
N ALA A 57 14.57 -12.81 3.67
CA ALA A 57 15.38 -12.23 2.59
C ALA A 57 14.55 -11.77 1.38
N THR A 58 13.51 -12.53 1.04
CA THR A 58 12.56 -12.15 -0.01
C THR A 58 11.75 -10.93 0.40
N LEU A 59 11.34 -10.87 1.68
CA LEU A 59 10.67 -9.70 2.22
C LEU A 59 11.57 -8.46 2.15
N ASP A 60 12.86 -8.57 2.45
CA ASP A 60 13.83 -7.47 2.32
C ASP A 60 13.90 -6.95 0.88
N SER A 61 13.91 -7.86 -0.12
CA SER A 61 13.89 -7.46 -1.54
C SER A 61 12.61 -6.71 -1.92
N ILE A 62 11.46 -7.13 -1.37
CA ILE A 62 10.18 -6.45 -1.58
C ILE A 62 10.21 -5.07 -0.91
N ILE A 63 10.68 -4.97 0.32
CA ILE A 63 10.81 -3.71 1.06
C ILE A 63 11.73 -2.74 0.31
N ASP A 64 12.87 -3.21 -0.19
CA ASP A 64 13.80 -2.38 -0.99
C ASP A 64 13.15 -1.88 -2.29
N ALA A 65 12.36 -2.74 -2.96
CA ALA A 65 11.63 -2.36 -4.16
C ALA A 65 10.57 -1.26 -3.88
N ILE A 66 9.80 -1.42 -2.80
CA ILE A 66 8.81 -0.44 -2.35
C ILE A 66 9.49 0.87 -1.94
N ALA A 67 10.60 0.82 -1.23
CA ALA A 67 11.35 2.00 -0.85
C ALA A 67 11.87 2.78 -2.07
N ARG A 68 12.31 2.07 -3.12
CA ARG A 68 12.69 2.69 -4.40
C ARG A 68 11.50 3.34 -5.11
N LEU A 69 10.32 2.67 -5.10
CA LEU A 69 9.08 3.25 -5.64
C LEU A 69 8.75 4.58 -4.95
N HIS A 70 8.79 4.60 -3.63
CA HIS A 70 8.48 5.79 -2.85
C HIS A 70 9.55 6.88 -2.97
N ALA A 71 10.78 6.51 -3.29
CA ALA A 71 11.88 7.45 -3.54
C ALA A 71 11.79 8.16 -4.90
N MET A 72 10.89 7.75 -5.78
CA MET A 72 10.72 8.38 -7.09
C MET A 72 10.15 9.79 -6.98
N ARG A 73 10.63 10.67 -7.86
CA ARG A 73 10.09 12.03 -8.01
C ARG A 73 8.88 12.04 -8.95
N TRP A 74 7.75 11.59 -8.46
CA TRP A 74 6.53 11.48 -9.24
C TRP A 74 6.08 12.79 -9.92
N ALA A 75 6.43 13.95 -9.34
CA ALA A 75 6.16 15.25 -9.95
C ALA A 75 6.92 15.50 -11.26
N ASP A 76 8.05 14.84 -11.48
CA ASP A 76 8.86 14.97 -12.70
C ASP A 76 8.29 14.09 -13.84
N TYR A 77 7.41 13.16 -13.51
CA TYR A 77 6.73 12.29 -14.47
C TYR A 77 5.36 12.85 -14.82
N ARG A 78 5.35 13.88 -15.65
CA ARG A 78 4.11 14.35 -16.27
C ARG A 78 3.90 13.53 -17.54
N PRO A 79 2.79 12.79 -17.66
CA PRO A 79 2.45 12.15 -18.93
C PRO A 79 2.36 13.23 -20.00
N THR A 80 3.19 13.15 -21.04
CA THR A 80 3.28 14.15 -22.10
C THR A 80 2.03 14.25 -22.96
N SER A 81 1.07 13.36 -22.76
CA SER A 81 -0.13 13.23 -23.60
C SER A 81 -1.46 13.47 -22.88
N ILE A 82 -1.46 13.86 -21.60
CA ILE A 82 -2.71 14.03 -20.85
C ILE A 82 -2.72 15.38 -20.13
N ASP A 83 -3.65 16.23 -20.53
CA ASP A 83 -3.90 17.55 -19.91
C ASP A 83 -4.41 17.48 -18.47
N TRP A 84 -4.64 16.30 -17.91
CA TRP A 84 -5.35 16.07 -16.64
C TRP A 84 -4.45 15.60 -15.48
N GLY A 85 -3.16 15.43 -15.68
CA GLY A 85 -2.25 14.89 -14.65
C GLY A 85 -2.52 13.42 -14.31
N TRP A 86 -1.91 12.94 -13.22
CA TRP A 86 -2.10 11.57 -12.74
C TRP A 86 -3.49 11.39 -12.11
N PRO A 87 -4.19 10.27 -12.38
CA PRO A 87 -5.52 9.99 -11.84
C PRO A 87 -5.43 9.49 -10.40
N TRP A 88 -4.85 10.28 -9.52
CA TRP A 88 -4.71 9.92 -8.10
C TRP A 88 -6.06 9.63 -7.43
N CYS A 89 -6.11 8.58 -6.61
CA CYS A 89 -7.20 8.40 -5.67
C CYS A 89 -7.10 9.50 -4.61
N PRO A 90 -8.16 10.29 -4.36
CA PRO A 90 -8.12 11.27 -3.29
C PRO A 90 -7.81 10.61 -1.94
N LEU A 91 -6.91 11.22 -1.14
CA LEU A 91 -6.48 10.64 0.13
C LEU A 91 -7.66 10.36 1.06
N ARG A 92 -8.63 11.28 1.15
CA ARG A 92 -9.85 11.08 1.95
C ARG A 92 -10.59 9.81 1.54
N ASP A 93 -10.79 9.62 0.24
CA ASP A 93 -11.51 8.45 -0.30
C ASP A 93 -10.72 7.17 -0.01
N ARG A 94 -9.39 7.22 -0.14
CA ARG A 94 -8.52 6.08 0.18
C ARG A 94 -8.60 5.68 1.65
N LEU A 95 -8.61 6.65 2.57
CA LEU A 95 -8.68 6.41 4.01
C LEU A 95 -10.04 5.86 4.45
N LEU A 96 -11.12 6.24 3.77
CA LEU A 96 -12.49 5.88 4.17
C LEU A 96 -13.07 4.70 3.38
N LEU A 97 -12.34 4.16 2.38
CA LEU A 97 -12.83 3.15 1.44
C LEU A 97 -13.46 1.93 2.11
N LEU A 98 -12.89 1.46 3.22
CA LEU A 98 -13.32 0.28 3.95
C LEU A 98 -13.89 0.60 5.34
N SER A 99 -14.20 1.87 5.61
CA SER A 99 -14.80 2.27 6.87
C SER A 99 -16.24 1.72 7.04
N ARG A 100 -16.71 1.60 8.27
CA ARG A 100 -18.10 1.18 8.53
C ARG A 100 -19.13 2.06 7.79
N PRO A 101 -19.04 3.41 7.80
CA PRO A 101 -19.96 4.23 7.01
C PRO A 101 -19.87 3.95 5.48
N ALA A 102 -18.71 3.58 4.96
CA ALA A 102 -18.61 3.16 3.56
C ALA A 102 -19.31 1.81 3.32
N ALA A 103 -19.11 0.83 4.20
CA ALA A 103 -19.78 -0.46 4.12
C ALA A 103 -21.31 -0.34 4.18
N GLU A 104 -21.85 0.56 5.00
CA GLU A 104 -23.28 0.86 5.06
C GLU A 104 -23.81 1.44 3.75
N ARG A 105 -23.07 2.34 3.11
CA ARG A 105 -23.40 2.83 1.75
C ARG A 105 -23.35 1.71 0.72
N TYR A 106 -22.31 0.88 0.75
CA TYR A 106 -22.20 -0.28 -0.15
C TYR A 106 -23.38 -1.24 -0.01
N ARG A 107 -23.86 -1.46 1.20
CA ARG A 107 -25.07 -2.28 1.44
C ARG A 107 -26.31 -1.60 0.88
N ALA A 108 -26.46 -0.27 1.05
CA ALA A 108 -27.57 0.46 0.46
C ALA A 108 -27.57 0.42 -1.06
N ASP A 109 -26.37 0.37 -1.67
CA ASP A 109 -26.15 0.26 -3.12
C ASP A 109 -26.21 -1.21 -3.62
N GLY A 110 -26.46 -2.19 -2.72
CA GLY A 110 -26.59 -3.59 -3.07
C GLY A 110 -25.28 -4.31 -3.43
N LEU A 111 -24.12 -3.79 -3.00
CA LEU A 111 -22.84 -4.41 -3.30
C LEU A 111 -22.60 -5.66 -2.43
N PRO A 112 -22.26 -6.82 -3.04
CA PRO A 112 -22.13 -8.11 -2.31
C PRO A 112 -21.09 -8.10 -1.18
N VAL A 113 -20.07 -7.23 -1.26
CA VAL A 113 -18.99 -7.14 -0.26
C VAL A 113 -19.46 -6.54 1.07
N ALA A 114 -20.59 -5.84 1.09
CA ALA A 114 -21.01 -5.00 2.19
C ALA A 114 -21.31 -5.79 3.48
N ASP A 115 -22.08 -6.88 3.37
CA ASP A 115 -22.50 -7.64 4.55
C ASP A 115 -21.29 -8.30 5.25
N GLY A 116 -20.35 -8.83 4.49
CA GLY A 116 -19.10 -9.38 5.04
C GLY A 116 -18.27 -8.31 5.76
N LEU A 117 -18.11 -7.15 5.13
CA LEU A 117 -17.36 -6.04 5.72
C LEU A 117 -18.02 -5.50 7.01
N LEU A 118 -19.36 -5.43 7.05
CA LEU A 118 -20.08 -5.02 8.25
C LEU A 118 -19.98 -6.07 9.36
N ALA A 119 -20.08 -7.35 9.04
CA ALA A 119 -19.89 -8.42 10.02
C ALA A 119 -18.49 -8.39 10.65
N ASP A 120 -17.46 -8.11 9.84
CA ASP A 120 -16.09 -7.97 10.31
C ASP A 120 -15.91 -6.70 11.18
N TRP A 121 -16.59 -5.59 10.87
CA TRP A 121 -16.65 -4.42 11.75
C TRP A 121 -17.36 -4.71 13.08
N ASP A 122 -18.43 -5.51 13.06
CA ASP A 122 -19.11 -5.96 14.28
C ASP A 122 -18.20 -6.85 15.13
N ALA A 123 -17.36 -7.69 14.51
CA ALA A 123 -16.31 -8.45 15.19
C ALA A 123 -15.30 -7.50 15.88
N PHE A 124 -14.80 -6.49 15.17
CA PHE A 124 -13.91 -5.48 15.75
C PHE A 124 -14.53 -4.81 16.98
N ASP A 125 -15.80 -4.40 16.90
CA ASP A 125 -16.50 -3.76 18.01
C ASP A 125 -16.66 -4.66 19.24
N ARG A 126 -16.71 -5.98 19.04
CA ARG A 126 -16.79 -6.95 20.16
C ARG A 126 -15.45 -7.16 20.86
N VAL A 127 -14.34 -7.14 20.10
CA VAL A 127 -13.03 -7.58 20.64
C VAL A 127 -12.05 -6.45 20.89
N ALA A 128 -12.19 -5.31 20.21
CA ALA A 128 -11.29 -4.17 20.40
C ALA A 128 -11.59 -3.40 21.70
N THR A 129 -10.58 -2.70 22.23
CA THR A 129 -10.77 -1.82 23.38
C THR A 129 -11.70 -0.66 23.07
N ALA A 130 -12.37 -0.11 24.08
CA ALA A 130 -13.26 1.04 23.91
C ALA A 130 -12.54 2.23 23.23
N ALA A 131 -11.31 2.54 23.69
CA ALA A 131 -10.52 3.64 23.14
C ALA A 131 -10.14 3.41 21.65
N ALA A 132 -9.80 2.17 21.26
CA ALA A 132 -9.49 1.87 19.86
C ALA A 132 -10.73 1.98 18.97
N ARG A 133 -11.90 1.54 19.45
CA ARG A 133 -13.16 1.70 18.72
C ARG A 133 -13.54 3.18 18.54
N GLU A 134 -13.39 3.98 19.60
CA GLU A 134 -13.65 5.42 19.56
C GLU A 134 -12.73 6.11 18.55
N LEU A 135 -11.41 5.87 18.61
CA LEU A 135 -10.47 6.43 17.65
C LEU A 135 -10.85 6.10 16.19
N VAL A 136 -11.17 4.83 15.92
CA VAL A 136 -11.54 4.40 14.56
C VAL A 136 -12.88 5.02 14.13
N ALA A 137 -13.86 5.08 15.01
CA ALA A 137 -15.17 5.68 14.71
C ALA A 137 -15.07 7.17 14.44
N ASP A 138 -14.31 7.91 15.25
CA ASP A 138 -14.09 9.34 15.10
C ASP A 138 -13.39 9.66 13.77
N LEU A 139 -12.31 8.94 13.45
CA LEU A 139 -11.59 9.12 12.19
C LEU A 139 -12.40 8.67 10.97
N ALA A 140 -13.29 7.68 11.11
CA ALA A 140 -14.21 7.27 10.05
C ALA A 140 -15.32 8.32 9.82
N ALA A 141 -15.76 9.03 10.86
CA ALA A 141 -16.70 10.13 10.76
C ALA A 141 -16.03 11.40 10.22
N ASP A 142 -14.87 11.76 10.74
CA ASP A 142 -14.08 12.91 10.29
C ASP A 142 -12.57 12.58 10.24
N PRO A 143 -12.01 12.26 9.06
CA PRO A 143 -10.59 11.99 8.90
C PRO A 143 -9.72 13.27 8.85
N SER A 144 -10.28 14.45 9.01
CA SER A 144 -9.55 15.73 8.88
C SER A 144 -8.33 15.85 9.81
N PRO A 145 -8.36 15.41 11.09
CA PRO A 145 -7.17 15.43 11.93
C PRO A 145 -6.04 14.56 11.38
N LEU A 146 -6.36 13.34 10.94
CA LEU A 146 -5.38 12.44 10.31
C LEU A 146 -4.84 13.02 9.01
N ILE A 147 -5.70 13.56 8.15
CA ILE A 147 -5.29 14.20 6.88
C ILE A 147 -4.38 15.41 7.17
N ALA A 148 -4.69 16.22 8.18
CA ALA A 148 -3.86 17.35 8.57
C ALA A 148 -2.47 16.90 9.05
N ALA A 149 -2.39 15.87 9.88
CA ALA A 149 -1.13 15.30 10.36
C ALA A 149 -0.30 14.71 9.19
N LEU A 150 -0.94 13.93 8.30
CA LEU A 150 -0.32 13.43 7.08
C LEU A 150 0.18 14.57 6.19
N GLY A 151 -0.57 15.67 6.10
CA GLY A 151 -0.20 16.86 5.30
C GLY A 151 1.06 17.58 5.77
N GLN A 152 1.58 17.29 6.95
CA GLN A 152 2.86 17.81 7.44
C GLN A 152 4.06 17.02 6.90
N LEU A 153 3.83 15.87 6.30
CA LEU A 153 4.86 14.99 5.79
C LEU A 153 4.97 15.07 4.26
N PRO A 154 6.15 14.79 3.72
CA PRO A 154 6.32 14.72 2.27
C PRO A 154 5.41 13.66 1.66
N ALA A 155 4.76 14.01 0.56
CA ALA A 155 3.96 13.11 -0.25
C ALA A 155 4.76 12.54 -1.42
N THR A 156 4.49 11.28 -1.73
CA THR A 156 5.01 10.59 -2.91
C THR A 156 3.89 9.79 -3.59
N GLY A 157 4.14 9.28 -4.79
CA GLY A 157 3.22 8.34 -5.43
C GLY A 157 3.26 6.99 -4.73
N LEU A 158 2.11 6.53 -4.31
CA LEU A 158 1.90 5.25 -3.66
C LEU A 158 1.13 4.31 -4.61
N HIS A 159 1.38 3.02 -4.50
CA HIS A 159 0.58 2.01 -5.18
C HIS A 159 -0.90 2.05 -4.72
N GLY A 160 -1.13 2.28 -3.43
CA GLY A 160 -2.43 2.51 -2.82
C GLY A 160 -3.19 1.23 -2.44
N ASP A 161 -2.86 0.08 -3.01
CA ASP A 161 -3.41 -1.24 -2.61
C ASP A 161 -2.29 -2.29 -2.50
N LEU A 162 -1.20 -1.92 -1.83
CA LEU A 162 -0.03 -2.78 -1.73
C LEU A 162 -0.30 -3.95 -0.78
N ARG A 163 -0.52 -5.11 -1.36
CA ARG A 163 -0.63 -6.41 -0.68
C ARG A 163 0.35 -7.38 -1.30
N LEU A 164 0.81 -8.37 -0.54
CA LEU A 164 1.73 -9.37 -1.10
C LEU A 164 1.12 -10.12 -2.30
N GLY A 165 -0.20 -10.30 -2.35
CA GLY A 165 -0.88 -10.83 -3.53
C GLY A 165 -0.85 -9.93 -4.78
N HIS A 166 -0.37 -8.69 -4.67
CA HIS A 166 -0.13 -7.78 -5.80
C HIS A 166 1.36 -7.68 -6.16
N VAL A 167 2.19 -8.52 -5.56
CA VAL A 167 3.65 -8.57 -5.79
C VAL A 167 3.97 -9.78 -6.65
N ALA A 168 4.62 -9.55 -7.77
CA ALA A 168 5.24 -10.59 -8.59
C ALA A 168 6.75 -10.63 -8.31
N LEU A 169 7.29 -11.84 -8.12
CA LEU A 169 8.70 -12.11 -7.88
C LEU A 169 9.25 -12.95 -9.04
N PHE A 170 10.19 -12.40 -9.77
CA PHE A 170 10.82 -13.08 -10.89
C PHE A 170 12.09 -13.83 -10.45
N ASP A 171 12.45 -14.89 -11.15
CA ASP A 171 13.63 -15.72 -10.86
C ASP A 171 14.95 -14.92 -10.86
N ASP A 172 14.99 -13.80 -11.59
CA ASP A 172 16.16 -12.90 -11.63
C ASP A 172 16.19 -11.90 -10.45
N GLY A 173 15.27 -12.03 -9.49
CA GLY A 173 15.17 -11.19 -8.30
C GLY A 173 14.42 -9.86 -8.52
N ARG A 174 13.88 -9.62 -9.71
CA ARG A 174 13.01 -8.45 -9.93
C ARG A 174 11.70 -8.60 -9.17
N VAL A 175 11.22 -7.45 -8.68
CA VAL A 175 9.92 -7.30 -8.04
C VAL A 175 9.07 -6.43 -8.93
N ALA A 176 7.84 -6.85 -9.24
CA ALA A 176 6.88 -6.03 -9.95
C ALA A 176 5.53 -5.98 -9.19
N LEU A 177 4.78 -4.92 -9.41
CA LEU A 177 3.49 -4.67 -8.78
C LEU A 177 2.38 -4.64 -9.82
N ILE A 178 1.23 -5.23 -9.47
CA ILE A 178 -0.03 -5.17 -10.22
C ILE A 178 -1.12 -4.55 -9.34
N GLY A 179 -2.28 -4.21 -9.91
CA GLY A 179 -3.41 -3.73 -9.10
C GLY A 179 -3.33 -2.26 -8.72
N TRP A 180 -2.88 -1.38 -9.61
CA TRP A 180 -2.71 0.07 -9.40
C TRP A 180 -4.02 0.86 -9.30
N GLY A 181 -5.15 0.21 -9.13
CA GLY A 181 -6.47 0.85 -9.11
C GLY A 181 -6.68 1.90 -8.02
N LEU A 182 -5.90 1.86 -6.94
CA LEU A 182 -5.99 2.77 -5.81
C LEU A 182 -4.76 3.70 -5.66
N MET A 183 -3.95 3.83 -6.72
CA MET A 183 -2.79 4.71 -6.66
C MET A 183 -3.16 6.10 -6.10
N THR A 184 -2.35 6.60 -5.17
CA THR A 184 -2.61 7.87 -4.50
C THR A 184 -1.33 8.68 -4.28
N LEU A 185 -1.47 9.98 -4.10
CA LEU A 185 -0.38 10.88 -3.71
C LEU A 185 -0.51 11.17 -2.22
N ALA A 186 0.38 10.59 -1.42
CA ALA A 186 0.34 10.73 0.04
C ALA A 186 1.71 10.42 0.69
N PRO A 187 1.89 10.68 2.00
CA PRO A 187 3.02 10.18 2.77
C PRO A 187 3.08 8.65 2.78
N VAL A 188 4.29 8.10 2.88
CA VAL A 188 4.52 6.65 2.88
C VAL A 188 3.80 5.91 4.01
N ALA A 189 3.49 6.60 5.10
CA ALA A 189 2.68 6.10 6.21
C ALA A 189 1.37 5.44 5.75
N VAL A 190 0.74 5.99 4.70
CA VAL A 190 -0.54 5.47 4.19
C VAL A 190 -0.37 4.08 3.57
N GLU A 191 0.69 3.89 2.80
CA GLU A 191 0.96 2.58 2.18
C GLU A 191 1.50 1.57 3.19
N LEU A 192 2.39 1.99 4.08
CA LEU A 192 2.94 1.13 5.11
C LEU A 192 1.86 0.63 6.08
N GLY A 193 0.96 1.52 6.53
CA GLY A 193 -0.16 1.12 7.37
C GLY A 193 -1.04 0.08 6.68
N TRP A 194 -1.34 0.28 5.41
CA TRP A 194 -2.09 -0.70 4.61
C TRP A 194 -1.34 -2.01 4.43
N LEU A 195 -0.07 -1.97 4.00
CA LEU A 195 0.76 -3.16 3.78
C LEU A 195 0.83 -4.04 5.03
N LEU A 196 1.19 -3.44 6.16
CA LEU A 196 1.39 -4.15 7.41
C LEU A 196 0.10 -4.75 7.94
N ALA A 197 -0.97 -3.95 8.00
CA ALA A 197 -2.25 -4.41 8.53
C ALA A 197 -2.95 -5.44 7.63
N SER A 198 -2.72 -5.38 6.31
CA SER A 198 -3.32 -6.30 5.33
C SER A 198 -2.60 -7.63 5.22
N ASN A 199 -1.32 -7.69 5.58
CA ASN A 199 -0.49 -8.88 5.38
C ASN A 199 0.01 -9.50 6.70
N SER A 200 -0.51 -9.09 7.87
CA SER A 200 -0.05 -9.60 9.16
C SER A 200 -0.11 -11.13 9.27
N ALA A 201 -1.09 -11.76 8.64
CA ALA A 201 -1.24 -13.22 8.62
C ALA A 201 -0.12 -13.96 7.87
N ILE A 202 0.66 -13.28 7.03
CA ILE A 202 1.62 -13.91 6.11
C ILE A 202 3.02 -13.29 6.16
N LEU A 203 3.20 -12.17 6.86
CA LEU A 203 4.52 -11.58 7.08
C LEU A 203 5.32 -12.43 8.08
N PRO A 204 6.57 -12.80 7.76
CA PRO A 204 7.41 -13.67 8.60
C PRO A 204 7.94 -12.99 9.87
N ILE A 205 7.79 -11.67 9.96
CA ILE A 205 8.27 -10.82 11.06
C ILE A 205 7.18 -9.85 11.48
N GLY A 206 7.30 -9.28 12.68
CA GLY A 206 6.34 -8.33 13.23
C GLY A 206 6.34 -6.98 12.48
N PRO A 207 5.25 -6.21 12.62
CA PRO A 207 5.10 -4.94 11.91
C PRO A 207 6.15 -3.89 12.32
N GLU A 208 6.60 -3.86 13.57
CA GLU A 208 7.67 -2.96 14.05
C GLU A 208 8.99 -3.23 13.31
N GLU A 209 9.37 -4.49 13.18
CA GLU A 209 10.59 -4.87 12.47
C GLU A 209 10.50 -4.56 10.96
N VAL A 210 9.31 -4.70 10.35
CA VAL A 210 9.11 -4.29 8.95
C VAL A 210 9.29 -2.78 8.81
N LEU A 211 8.74 -1.97 9.72
CA LEU A 211 8.93 -0.52 9.72
C LEU A 211 10.41 -0.14 9.84
N ASP A 212 11.16 -0.76 10.75
CA ASP A 212 12.60 -0.50 10.93
C ASP A 212 13.40 -0.84 9.66
N ARG A 213 13.11 -2.00 9.06
CA ARG A 213 13.74 -2.42 7.80
C ARG A 213 13.39 -1.47 6.66
N TYR A 214 12.13 -1.07 6.54
CA TYR A 214 11.71 -0.10 5.54
C TYR A 214 12.41 1.25 5.74
N GLY A 215 12.46 1.78 6.95
CA GLY A 215 13.17 3.02 7.27
C GLY A 215 14.62 2.99 6.81
N THR A 216 15.33 1.87 7.07
CA THR A 216 16.70 1.65 6.60
C THR A 216 16.80 1.63 5.07
N SER A 217 15.92 0.90 4.41
CA SER A 217 15.89 0.78 2.93
C SER A 217 15.54 2.10 2.27
N ALA A 218 14.60 2.86 2.85
CA ALA A 218 14.20 4.16 2.36
C ALA A 218 15.34 5.18 2.46
N TRP A 219 16.12 5.18 3.57
CA TRP A 219 17.34 5.99 3.68
C TRP A 219 18.41 5.61 2.65
N ARG A 220 18.54 4.33 2.32
CA ARG A 220 19.45 3.84 1.28
C ARG A 220 18.98 4.31 -0.09
N ALA A 221 17.71 4.04 -0.44
CA ALA A 221 17.11 4.44 -1.72
C ALA A 221 17.19 5.96 -1.96
N ALA A 222 17.08 6.74 -0.88
CA ALA A 222 17.23 8.20 -0.93
C ALA A 222 18.60 8.69 -1.36
N ARG A 223 19.65 7.89 -1.27
CA ARG A 223 21.05 8.24 -1.57
C ARG A 223 21.57 7.63 -2.86
N GLU A 224 20.92 6.60 -3.36
CA GLU A 224 21.31 5.93 -4.59
C GLU A 224 20.71 6.64 -5.81
N PRO A 225 21.49 6.89 -6.88
CA PRO A 225 20.94 7.43 -8.12
C PRO A 225 19.97 6.41 -8.72
N LEU A 226 18.76 6.84 -9.00
CA LEU A 226 17.78 6.00 -9.67
C LEU A 226 18.24 5.76 -11.12
N ARG A 227 18.57 4.52 -11.45
CA ARG A 227 18.84 4.12 -12.84
C ARG A 227 17.52 3.72 -13.48
N LEU A 228 17.04 4.53 -14.39
CA LEU A 228 15.85 4.23 -15.18
C LEU A 228 16.30 3.69 -16.54
N SER A 229 15.86 2.49 -16.88
CA SER A 229 15.91 2.02 -18.26
C SER A 229 14.66 2.52 -18.98
N VAL A 230 14.80 3.51 -19.84
CA VAL A 230 13.70 3.98 -20.69
C VAL A 230 13.66 3.12 -21.94
N ALA A 231 12.76 2.15 -21.98
CA ALA A 231 12.47 1.43 -23.20
C ALA A 231 11.55 2.30 -24.09
N TRP A 232 12.12 3.12 -24.93
CA TRP A 232 11.38 3.73 -26.05
C TRP A 232 11.12 2.66 -27.10
N SER A 233 9.92 2.12 -27.12
CA SER A 233 9.50 1.17 -28.14
C SER A 233 8.98 1.88 -29.40
N ASP A 234 9.79 2.73 -30.01
CA ASP A 234 9.60 3.04 -31.44
C ASP A 234 10.97 3.36 -32.06
N ARG A 235 11.38 2.45 -32.95
CA ARG A 235 12.53 2.58 -33.86
C ARG A 235 13.93 2.51 -33.25
N GLY A 236 14.37 1.31 -32.83
CA GLY A 236 15.76 0.89 -33.07
C GLY A 236 16.89 1.66 -32.37
N ALA A 237 16.63 2.44 -31.34
CA ALA A 237 17.67 3.08 -30.56
C ALA A 237 18.02 2.25 -29.33
N ALA A 238 19.32 1.99 -29.11
CA ALA A 238 19.84 1.28 -27.95
C ALA A 238 19.32 1.93 -26.65
N ASN A 239 18.81 1.09 -25.73
CA ASN A 239 18.36 1.50 -24.41
C ASN A 239 19.57 1.96 -23.57
N GLU A 240 19.90 3.24 -23.60
CA GLU A 240 20.82 3.77 -22.62
C GLU A 240 20.08 4.09 -21.32
N PRO A 241 20.58 3.62 -20.16
CA PRO A 241 19.95 3.94 -18.89
C PRO A 241 20.06 5.43 -18.60
N ILE A 242 18.93 6.11 -18.41
CA ILE A 242 18.89 7.49 -17.95
C ILE A 242 19.16 7.49 -16.44
N THR A 243 20.25 8.11 -16.01
CA THR A 243 20.54 8.34 -14.59
C THR A 243 19.89 9.65 -14.17
N LEU A 244 18.84 9.57 -13.35
CA LEU A 244 18.22 10.76 -12.76
C LEU A 244 18.91 11.13 -11.46
N PRO A 245 19.24 12.43 -11.26
CA PRO A 245 19.84 12.87 -10.02
C PRO A 245 18.83 12.75 -8.86
N THR A 246 19.23 12.06 -7.80
CA THR A 246 18.43 11.89 -6.57
C THR A 246 18.50 13.11 -5.66
N ARG A 247 18.45 14.32 -6.20
CA ARG A 247 18.53 15.53 -5.38
C ARG A 247 17.36 15.62 -4.42
N GLY A 248 17.61 15.38 -3.14
CA GLY A 248 16.71 15.77 -2.06
C GLY A 248 15.80 14.68 -1.50
N LEU A 249 16.09 13.42 -1.71
CA LEU A 249 15.30 12.29 -1.19
C LEU A 249 15.31 12.18 0.34
N GLY A 250 16.31 12.70 1.04
CA GLY A 250 16.23 12.90 2.51
C GLY A 250 15.07 13.81 2.94
N LYS A 251 14.50 14.58 1.98
CA LYS A 251 13.26 15.36 2.18
C LYS A 251 11.99 14.57 1.82
N THR A 252 12.09 13.41 1.18
CA THR A 252 10.93 12.64 0.69
C THR A 252 10.31 11.77 1.79
N ILE A 253 11.08 11.39 2.80
CA ILE A 253 10.58 10.63 3.95
C ILE A 253 10.21 11.57 5.09
N GLY A 254 10.92 12.71 5.23
CA GLY A 254 10.71 13.65 6.31
C GLY A 254 11.02 13.06 7.68
N ASP A 255 10.16 13.33 8.64
CA ASP A 255 10.22 12.79 9.99
C ASP A 255 9.77 11.32 9.98
N TRP A 256 10.72 10.38 10.13
CA TRP A 256 10.44 8.94 10.12
C TRP A 256 9.57 8.52 11.30
N ASP A 257 9.78 9.08 12.48
CA ASP A 257 8.96 8.74 13.65
C ASP A 257 7.50 9.14 13.43
N ALA A 258 7.28 10.27 12.74
CA ALA A 258 5.94 10.67 12.35
C ALA A 258 5.34 9.75 11.27
N GLN A 259 6.12 9.31 10.31
CA GLN A 259 5.66 8.32 9.31
C GLN A 259 5.25 7.00 9.98
N ALA A 260 6.08 6.49 10.89
CA ALA A 260 5.80 5.25 11.61
C ALA A 260 4.55 5.38 12.50
N ASP A 261 4.43 6.47 13.27
CA ASP A 261 3.24 6.75 14.08
C ASP A 261 1.97 6.75 13.23
N LEU A 262 1.97 7.51 12.13
CA LEU A 262 0.79 7.61 11.28
C LEU A 262 0.47 6.31 10.54
N ALA A 263 1.46 5.45 10.28
CA ALA A 263 1.22 4.13 9.71
C ALA A 263 0.37 3.24 10.63
N TRP A 264 0.60 3.29 11.95
CA TRP A 264 -0.23 2.57 12.91
C TRP A 264 -1.70 3.04 12.90
N ILE A 265 -1.92 4.34 12.90
CA ILE A 265 -3.28 4.92 12.86
C ILE A 265 -3.98 4.54 11.55
N VAL A 266 -3.29 4.72 10.42
CA VAL A 266 -3.84 4.38 9.09
C VAL A 266 -4.15 2.89 8.98
N GLY A 267 -3.25 2.02 9.45
CA GLY A 267 -3.46 0.58 9.40
C GLY A 267 -4.67 0.14 10.23
N LEU A 268 -4.83 0.66 11.43
CA LEU A 268 -5.99 0.36 12.28
C LEU A 268 -7.30 0.88 11.67
N LEU A 269 -7.31 2.11 11.14
CA LEU A 269 -8.45 2.68 10.46
C LEU A 269 -8.88 1.87 9.23
N LEU A 270 -7.92 1.44 8.41
CA LEU A 270 -8.20 0.74 7.15
C LEU A 270 -8.51 -0.75 7.34
N ARG A 271 -7.97 -1.39 8.38
CA ARG A 271 -7.99 -2.85 8.54
C ARG A 271 -8.39 -3.32 9.94
N GLY A 272 -8.87 -2.46 10.83
CA GLY A 272 -9.38 -2.83 12.14
C GLY A 272 -10.46 -3.92 12.06
N TRP A 273 -11.37 -3.80 11.08
CA TRP A 273 -12.39 -4.79 10.80
C TRP A 273 -11.80 -6.19 10.56
N ARG A 274 -10.75 -6.30 9.78
CA ARG A 274 -10.10 -7.59 9.50
C ARG A 274 -9.42 -8.16 10.73
N LYS A 275 -8.73 -7.31 11.52
CA LYS A 275 -8.12 -7.73 12.77
C LYS A 275 -9.16 -8.23 13.78
N GLY A 276 -10.32 -7.61 13.84
CA GLY A 276 -11.44 -8.09 14.66
C GLY A 276 -11.92 -9.49 14.24
N ALA A 277 -12.11 -9.70 12.95
CA ALA A 277 -12.50 -11.00 12.39
C ALA A 277 -11.42 -12.07 12.63
N ASP A 278 -10.14 -11.73 12.51
CA ASP A 278 -9.03 -12.66 12.75
C ASP A 278 -8.95 -13.08 14.24
N VAL A 279 -9.28 -12.18 15.18
CA VAL A 279 -9.39 -12.52 16.61
C VAL A 279 -10.53 -13.52 16.86
N GLU A 280 -11.72 -13.28 16.31
CA GLU A 280 -12.86 -14.21 16.46
C GLU A 280 -12.59 -15.58 15.82
N ALA A 281 -11.82 -15.60 14.75
CA ALA A 281 -11.38 -16.83 14.09
C ALA A 281 -10.25 -17.56 14.86
N GLY A 282 -9.70 -16.97 15.93
CA GLY A 282 -8.58 -17.55 16.65
C GLY A 282 -7.30 -17.63 15.79
N ALA A 283 -7.14 -16.69 14.84
CA ALA A 283 -6.03 -16.70 13.90
C ALA A 283 -4.69 -16.38 14.59
N VAL A 284 -3.60 -16.74 13.90
CA VAL A 284 -2.23 -16.44 14.27
C VAL A 284 -1.57 -15.71 13.12
N THR A 285 -0.76 -14.69 13.40
CA THR A 285 0.00 -13.96 12.37
C THR A 285 1.10 -14.83 11.76
N GLY A 286 1.64 -14.44 10.65
CA GLY A 286 2.78 -15.11 10.01
C GLY A 286 4.06 -15.10 10.86
N SER A 287 4.18 -14.14 11.79
CA SER A 287 5.26 -14.08 12.79
C SER A 287 4.99 -14.92 14.04
N GLY A 288 3.85 -15.62 14.12
CA GLY A 288 3.52 -16.52 15.23
C GLY A 288 2.82 -15.86 16.42
N VAL A 289 2.40 -14.60 16.31
CA VAL A 289 1.68 -13.85 17.35
C VAL A 289 0.17 -14.13 17.22
N SER A 290 -0.55 -14.28 18.32
CA SER A 290 -2.00 -14.44 18.28
C SER A 290 -2.68 -13.19 17.68
N ALA A 291 -3.81 -13.36 16.98
CA ALA A 291 -4.56 -12.23 16.43
C ALA A 291 -5.02 -11.25 17.53
N ALA A 292 -5.26 -11.77 18.76
CA ALA A 292 -5.64 -10.94 19.90
C ALA A 292 -4.48 -10.04 20.35
N ASP A 293 -3.26 -10.60 20.46
CA ASP A 293 -2.07 -9.82 20.81
C ASP A 293 -1.69 -8.84 19.68
N ASP A 294 -1.85 -9.25 18.42
CA ASP A 294 -1.63 -8.38 17.26
C ASP A 294 -2.62 -7.20 17.27
N LEU A 295 -3.91 -7.42 17.51
CA LEU A 295 -4.90 -6.33 17.65
C LEU A 295 -4.59 -5.43 18.84
N ALA A 296 -4.15 -6.01 19.98
CA ALA A 296 -3.77 -5.24 21.14
C ALA A 296 -2.58 -4.31 20.84
N LEU A 297 -1.53 -4.83 20.20
CA LEU A 297 -0.37 -4.04 19.75
C LEU A 297 -0.80 -2.90 18.81
N TRP A 298 -1.60 -3.21 17.79
CA TRP A 298 -2.08 -2.19 16.84
C TRP A 298 -2.90 -1.09 17.53
N SER A 299 -3.76 -1.48 18.48
CA SER A 299 -4.58 -0.55 19.23
C SER A 299 -3.73 0.36 20.12
N GLU A 300 -2.78 -0.21 20.86
CA GLU A 300 -1.85 0.53 21.72
C GLU A 300 -1.04 1.55 20.90
N ARG A 301 -0.37 1.08 19.84
CA ARG A 301 0.47 1.93 18.99
C ARG A 301 -0.32 3.03 18.29
N ALA A 302 -1.53 2.73 17.80
CA ALA A 302 -2.38 3.73 17.17
C ALA A 302 -2.87 4.80 18.17
N LEU A 303 -3.24 4.42 19.39
CA LEU A 303 -3.66 5.36 20.45
C LEU A 303 -2.49 6.23 20.91
N GLU A 304 -1.32 5.65 21.16
CA GLU A 304 -0.12 6.41 21.49
C GLU A 304 0.27 7.41 20.39
N ALA A 305 0.21 6.96 19.14
CA ALA A 305 0.48 7.78 17.97
C ALA A 305 -0.54 8.92 17.84
N ALA A 306 -1.83 8.64 18.01
CA ALA A 306 -2.89 9.68 17.99
C ALA A 306 -2.65 10.74 19.06
N ALA A 307 -2.32 10.34 20.28
CA ALA A 307 -2.01 11.28 21.38
C ALA A 307 -0.76 12.15 21.12
N ARG A 308 0.16 11.69 20.25
CA ARG A 308 1.36 12.47 19.86
C ARG A 308 1.09 13.40 18.65
N ARG A 309 0.15 13.04 17.79
CA ARG A 309 0.01 13.67 16.44
C ARG A 309 -1.25 14.54 16.29
N PHE A 310 -2.24 14.34 17.17
CA PHE A 310 -3.49 15.13 17.19
C PHE A 310 -3.60 15.92 18.51
#